data_4c42222d8fab95f6dd7e9540a437c4f4
#
_entry.id   4c42222d8fab95f6dd7e9540a437c4f4
#
_cell.length_a   1.000
_cell.length_b   1.000
_cell.length_c   1.000
_cell.angle_alpha   90.00
_cell.angle_beta   90.00
_cell.angle_gamma   90.00
#
_symmetry.space_group_name_H-M   'P 1'
#
loop_
_entity.id
_entity.type
_entity.pdbx_description
1 polymer ?
#
loop_
_entity_poly.entity_id
_entity_poly.type
_entity_poly.pdbx_seq_one_letter_code
_entity_poly.pdbx_strand_id
1 'polypeptide(L)'
;EAVFALMNPHAQALLNQYGVKLDVVQSINGEDDVDVSTINGKATLDGTSIPDKKRAMVVNGKLYMKPDGVKALEQYCGIVVNGKLYCPESLASVVTAKCTVNGKLCLYPDDAVILNSTTRLDKMFLLRAQPKLYWAERMFIAVDPKLDAEALAAKGARFSSQKAILTERNAEILAPLFTEETELVILPEGTAVLDDDLELRAATLRRYGDRLYVMGDVIVPEEGREVLEQLAYLHADGDVLLPAALEE
;
A
#
# COMPACT_ATOMS: atom_id res chain seq x y z
N GLU A 1 20.60 -15.04 -23.27
CA GLU A 1 19.63 -13.92 -23.39
C GLU A 1 19.47 -13.32 -22.00
N ALA A 2 19.89 -12.06 -21.79
CA ALA A 2 19.72 -11.38 -20.51
C ALA A 2 18.59 -10.36 -20.68
N VAL A 3 17.50 -10.56 -19.96
CA VAL A 3 16.31 -9.69 -20.00
C VAL A 3 16.56 -8.35 -19.30
N PHE A 4 17.50 -8.31 -18.35
CA PHE A 4 17.81 -7.12 -17.56
C PHE A 4 19.31 -7.05 -17.28
N ALA A 5 19.90 -5.87 -17.46
CA ALA A 5 21.29 -5.62 -17.12
C ALA A 5 21.46 -4.29 -16.37
N LEU A 6 22.22 -4.36 -15.29
CA LEU A 6 22.66 -3.20 -14.53
C LEU A 6 24.14 -2.92 -14.92
N MET A 7 24.39 -1.76 -15.51
CA MET A 7 25.70 -1.46 -16.10
C MET A 7 26.17 -0.04 -15.79
N ASN A 8 27.49 0.11 -15.68
CA ASN A 8 28.10 1.43 -15.75
C ASN A 8 28.21 1.88 -17.22
N PRO A 9 28.46 3.17 -17.51
CA PRO A 9 28.57 3.70 -18.88
C PRO A 9 29.64 3.03 -19.71
N HIS A 10 30.75 2.57 -19.08
CA HIS A 10 31.84 1.88 -19.76
C HIS A 10 31.41 0.48 -20.26
N ALA A 11 30.77 -0.30 -19.39
CA ALA A 11 30.25 -1.62 -19.77
C ALA A 11 29.16 -1.49 -20.87
N GLN A 12 28.33 -0.46 -20.81
CA GLN A 12 27.34 -0.20 -21.85
C GLN A 12 27.98 0.13 -23.20
N ALA A 13 29.04 0.94 -23.20
CA ALA A 13 29.78 1.26 -24.42
C ALA A 13 30.43 0.02 -25.03
N LEU A 14 31.04 -0.86 -24.23
CA LEU A 14 31.61 -2.12 -24.68
C LEU A 14 30.57 -3.04 -25.32
N LEU A 15 29.42 -3.23 -24.68
CA LEU A 15 28.36 -4.09 -25.23
C LEU A 15 27.80 -3.56 -26.55
N ASN A 16 27.65 -2.24 -26.66
CA ASN A 16 27.23 -1.60 -27.90
C ASN A 16 28.30 -1.85 -29.03
N GLN A 17 29.57 -1.80 -28.70
CA GLN A 17 30.66 -2.09 -29.64
C GLN A 17 30.60 -3.54 -30.14
N TYR A 18 30.19 -4.49 -29.31
CA TYR A 18 30.03 -5.90 -29.69
C TYR A 18 28.66 -6.24 -30.28
N GLY A 19 27.77 -5.22 -30.45
CA GLY A 19 26.43 -5.42 -31.04
C GLY A 19 25.48 -6.25 -30.20
N VAL A 20 25.73 -6.36 -28.89
CA VAL A 20 24.85 -7.09 -27.97
C VAL A 20 23.62 -6.23 -27.68
N LYS A 21 22.45 -6.75 -28.01
CA LYS A 21 21.16 -6.13 -27.68
C LYS A 21 20.64 -6.71 -26.36
N LEU A 22 20.23 -5.81 -25.45
CA LEU A 22 19.60 -6.16 -24.18
C LEU A 22 18.23 -5.52 -24.14
N ASP A 23 17.26 -6.22 -23.60
CA ASP A 23 15.87 -5.73 -23.55
C ASP A 23 15.71 -4.54 -22.57
N VAL A 24 16.38 -4.61 -21.43
CA VAL A 24 16.39 -3.54 -20.43
C VAL A 24 17.80 -3.29 -19.93
N VAL A 25 18.29 -2.08 -20.12
CA VAL A 25 19.58 -1.61 -19.59
C VAL A 25 19.33 -0.50 -18.59
N GLN A 26 19.85 -0.64 -17.39
CA GLN A 26 19.83 0.39 -16.38
C GLN A 26 21.24 0.84 -16.04
N SER A 27 21.49 2.14 -16.19
CA SER A 27 22.79 2.73 -15.89
C SER A 27 22.94 2.98 -14.40
N ILE A 28 24.11 2.60 -13.86
CA ILE A 28 24.54 2.98 -12.51
C ILE A 28 25.78 3.85 -12.61
N ASN A 29 25.87 4.86 -11.74
CA ASN A 29 27.08 5.66 -11.61
C ASN A 29 28.05 4.92 -10.68
N GLY A 30 28.98 4.17 -11.23
CA GLY A 30 29.98 3.41 -10.46
C GLY A 30 31.27 3.18 -11.23
N GLU A 31 32.35 2.96 -10.49
CA GLU A 31 33.63 2.50 -11.01
C GLU A 31 33.52 1.03 -11.46
N ASP A 32 34.51 0.50 -12.17
CA ASP A 32 34.47 -0.82 -12.84
C ASP A 32 34.32 -2.02 -11.85
N ASP A 33 34.51 -1.84 -10.56
CA ASP A 33 34.47 -2.90 -9.54
C ASP A 33 33.43 -2.59 -8.44
N VAL A 34 32.16 -2.47 -8.83
CA VAL A 34 31.06 -2.24 -7.91
C VAL A 34 30.32 -3.54 -7.58
N ASP A 35 30.33 -3.91 -6.31
CA ASP A 35 29.52 -5.03 -5.81
C ASP A 35 28.02 -4.75 -6.00
N VAL A 36 27.30 -5.72 -6.56
CA VAL A 36 25.85 -5.67 -6.71
C VAL A 36 25.18 -6.61 -5.72
N SER A 37 24.33 -6.10 -4.88
CA SER A 37 23.49 -6.90 -3.99
C SER A 37 22.07 -7.03 -4.53
N THR A 38 21.52 -8.25 -4.57
CA THR A 38 20.13 -8.50 -4.96
C THR A 38 19.35 -9.00 -3.77
N ILE A 39 18.21 -8.35 -3.50
CA ILE A 39 17.30 -8.71 -2.40
C ILE A 39 15.93 -9.05 -2.99
N ASN A 40 15.46 -10.27 -2.74
CA ASN A 40 14.11 -10.69 -3.10
C ASN A 40 13.20 -10.57 -1.87
N GLY A 41 12.16 -9.76 -1.97
CA GLY A 41 11.20 -9.54 -0.90
C GLY A 41 11.27 -8.14 -0.28
N LYS A 42 11.59 -8.04 1.01
CA LYS A 42 11.59 -6.79 1.77
C LYS A 42 13.00 -6.35 2.13
N ALA A 43 13.32 -5.10 1.82
CA ALA A 43 14.54 -4.42 2.28
C ALA A 43 14.18 -3.15 3.06
N THR A 44 15.10 -2.73 3.95
CA THR A 44 14.97 -1.46 4.66
C THR A 44 16.32 -0.74 4.59
N LEU A 45 16.29 0.56 4.31
CA LEU A 45 17.42 1.47 4.43
C LEU A 45 17.17 2.41 5.61
N ASP A 46 17.98 2.29 6.64
CA ASP A 46 17.97 3.11 7.84
C ASP A 46 19.40 3.53 8.22
N GLY A 47 19.56 4.26 9.31
CA GLY A 47 20.85 4.74 9.77
C GLY A 47 21.87 3.64 10.13
N THR A 48 21.43 2.39 10.25
CA THR A 48 22.29 1.22 10.54
C THR A 48 22.66 0.43 9.28
N SER A 49 21.98 0.68 8.17
CA SER A 49 22.12 -0.07 6.89
C SER A 49 23.27 0.44 6.01
N ILE A 50 24.31 1.02 6.60
CA ILE A 50 25.44 1.62 5.88
C ILE A 50 26.40 0.52 5.42
N PRO A 51 26.60 0.31 4.11
CA PRO A 51 27.56 -0.68 3.63
C PRO A 51 29.00 -0.21 3.79
N ASP A 52 29.93 -1.15 4.01
CA ASP A 52 31.35 -0.87 4.20
C ASP A 52 32.05 -0.30 2.94
N LYS A 53 31.49 -0.62 1.76
CA LYS A 53 31.98 -0.16 0.45
C LYS A 53 30.84 0.32 -0.40
N LYS A 54 31.15 1.20 -1.36
CA LYS A 54 30.16 1.57 -2.40
C LYS A 54 29.69 0.33 -3.17
N ARG A 55 28.38 0.21 -3.34
CA ARG A 55 27.73 -0.88 -4.06
C ARG A 55 26.50 -0.43 -4.80
N ALA A 56 26.00 -1.27 -5.68
CA ALA A 56 24.66 -1.14 -6.23
C ALA A 56 23.69 -2.13 -5.56
N MET A 57 22.41 -1.85 -5.58
CA MET A 57 21.39 -2.72 -5.01
C MET A 57 20.21 -2.90 -5.96
N VAL A 58 19.76 -4.14 -6.10
CA VAL A 58 18.50 -4.49 -6.79
C VAL A 58 17.53 -5.08 -5.76
N VAL A 59 16.35 -4.52 -5.67
CA VAL A 59 15.29 -5.02 -4.78
C VAL A 59 14.11 -5.49 -5.63
N ASN A 60 13.87 -6.79 -5.62
CA ASN A 60 12.68 -7.38 -6.22
C ASN A 60 11.61 -7.53 -5.14
N GLY A 61 10.77 -6.48 -4.97
CA GLY A 61 9.75 -6.48 -3.93
C GLY A 61 9.52 -5.11 -3.31
N LYS A 62 9.80 -4.94 -2.03
CA LYS A 62 9.51 -3.71 -1.28
C LYS A 62 10.76 -3.15 -0.63
N LEU A 63 11.10 -1.90 -0.94
CA LEU A 63 12.13 -1.15 -0.24
C LEU A 63 11.49 -0.10 0.67
N TYR A 64 11.87 -0.10 1.94
CA TYR A 64 11.46 0.90 2.92
C TYR A 64 12.66 1.81 3.23
N MET A 65 12.59 3.05 2.78
CA MET A 65 13.51 4.11 3.18
C MET A 65 13.03 4.69 4.51
N LYS A 66 13.92 4.80 5.49
CA LYS A 66 13.64 5.47 6.76
C LYS A 66 14.19 6.90 6.75
N PRO A 67 13.66 7.84 7.57
CA PRO A 67 14.16 9.22 7.61
C PRO A 67 15.67 9.33 7.89
N ASP A 68 16.23 8.41 8.68
CA ASP A 68 17.66 8.35 9.03
C ASP A 68 18.52 7.60 7.99
N GLY A 69 17.92 7.04 6.93
CA GLY A 69 18.60 6.21 5.94
C GLY A 69 19.38 6.97 4.86
N VAL A 70 19.40 8.30 4.87
CA VAL A 70 20.09 9.13 3.85
C VAL A 70 21.57 8.78 3.76
N LYS A 71 22.27 8.61 4.88
CA LYS A 71 23.68 8.25 4.90
C LYS A 71 23.95 6.87 4.28
N ALA A 72 23.04 5.93 4.47
CA ALA A 72 23.11 4.64 3.83
C ALA A 72 22.92 4.78 2.31
N LEU A 73 21.91 5.56 1.88
CA LEU A 73 21.63 5.82 0.48
C LEU A 73 22.83 6.44 -0.27
N GLU A 74 23.59 7.33 0.39
CA GLU A 74 24.77 7.98 -0.19
C GLU A 74 25.88 6.98 -0.58
N GLN A 75 25.94 5.84 0.10
CA GLN A 75 26.94 4.78 -0.17
C GLN A 75 26.55 3.89 -1.36
N TYR A 76 25.32 4.02 -1.87
CA TYR A 76 24.92 3.30 -3.08
C TYR A 76 25.18 4.15 -4.32
N CYS A 77 25.83 3.53 -5.33
CA CYS A 77 26.00 4.15 -6.66
C CYS A 77 24.70 4.13 -7.46
N GLY A 78 23.77 3.25 -7.13
CA GLY A 78 22.43 3.18 -7.71
C GLY A 78 21.62 2.08 -7.03
N ILE A 79 20.33 2.31 -6.96
CA ILE A 79 19.35 1.35 -6.41
C ILE A 79 18.26 1.14 -7.44
N VAL A 80 17.94 -0.11 -7.73
CA VAL A 80 16.84 -0.50 -8.60
C VAL A 80 15.79 -1.20 -7.78
N VAL A 81 14.56 -0.72 -7.85
CA VAL A 81 13.44 -1.32 -7.15
C VAL A 81 12.41 -1.83 -8.15
N ASN A 82 12.33 -3.15 -8.31
CA ASN A 82 11.29 -3.81 -9.07
C ASN A 82 10.12 -4.12 -8.13
N GLY A 83 9.21 -3.15 -7.96
CA GLY A 83 8.09 -3.26 -7.04
C GLY A 83 7.73 -1.94 -6.36
N LYS A 84 7.72 -1.89 -5.03
CA LYS A 84 7.33 -0.69 -4.28
C LYS A 84 8.50 -0.09 -3.50
N LEU A 85 8.68 1.21 -3.63
CA LEU A 85 9.55 2.00 -2.77
C LEU A 85 8.70 2.86 -1.83
N TYR A 86 8.83 2.66 -0.53
CA TYR A 86 8.24 3.51 0.50
C TYR A 86 9.28 4.53 0.96
N CYS A 87 8.96 5.82 0.85
CA CYS A 87 9.90 6.91 1.07
C CYS A 87 9.26 8.02 1.93
N PRO A 88 9.95 8.55 2.95
CA PRO A 88 9.52 9.77 3.63
C PRO A 88 9.37 10.92 2.63
N GLU A 89 8.36 11.75 2.80
CA GLU A 89 8.08 12.88 1.89
C GLU A 89 9.29 13.82 1.75
N SER A 90 9.98 14.13 2.86
CA SER A 90 11.16 15.00 2.84
C SER A 90 12.34 14.44 2.03
N LEU A 91 12.39 13.13 1.81
CA LEU A 91 13.47 12.46 1.10
C LEU A 91 13.17 12.15 -0.37
N ALA A 92 11.97 12.47 -0.85
CA ALA A 92 11.52 12.12 -2.20
C ALA A 92 12.51 12.53 -3.29
N SER A 93 13.03 13.77 -3.25
CA SER A 93 13.98 14.30 -4.25
C SER A 93 15.33 13.58 -4.22
N VAL A 94 15.87 13.29 -3.04
CA VAL A 94 17.16 12.60 -2.87
C VAL A 94 17.04 11.14 -3.33
N VAL A 95 15.93 10.50 -2.99
CA VAL A 95 15.67 9.10 -3.34
C VAL A 95 15.48 8.95 -4.84
N THR A 96 14.69 9.82 -5.49
CA THR A 96 14.47 9.76 -6.95
C THR A 96 15.73 10.04 -7.76
N ALA A 97 16.69 10.77 -7.21
CA ALA A 97 17.98 11.01 -7.86
C ALA A 97 18.89 9.77 -7.87
N LYS A 98 18.72 8.83 -6.93
CA LYS A 98 19.57 7.63 -6.79
C LYS A 98 18.87 6.29 -7.02
N CYS A 99 17.53 6.29 -6.95
CA CYS A 99 16.73 5.08 -7.10
C CYS A 99 15.96 5.08 -8.41
N THR A 100 16.05 4.02 -9.15
CA THR A 100 15.14 3.76 -10.27
C THR A 100 14.05 2.81 -9.79
N VAL A 101 12.80 3.23 -9.92
CA VAL A 101 11.64 2.46 -9.45
C VAL A 101 10.84 1.95 -10.64
N ASN A 102 10.92 0.63 -10.88
CA ASN A 102 10.09 -0.09 -11.82
C ASN A 102 8.84 -0.59 -11.08
N GLY A 103 7.88 0.33 -10.86
CA GLY A 103 6.68 0.05 -10.08
C GLY A 103 6.13 1.31 -9.40
N LYS A 104 5.86 1.24 -8.10
CA LYS A 104 5.21 2.33 -7.37
C LYS A 104 6.14 3.00 -6.34
N LEU A 105 6.26 4.32 -6.40
CA LEU A 105 6.80 5.14 -5.32
C LEU A 105 5.64 5.53 -4.39
N CYS A 106 5.76 5.16 -3.11
CA CYS A 106 4.78 5.44 -2.07
C CYS A 106 5.41 6.43 -1.07
N LEU A 107 4.97 7.69 -1.11
CA LEU A 107 5.41 8.69 -0.15
C LEU A 107 4.59 8.55 1.13
N TYR A 108 5.24 8.78 2.27
CA TYR A 108 4.60 8.77 3.58
C TYR A 108 5.12 9.90 4.46
N PRO A 109 4.33 10.45 5.41
CA PRO A 109 4.78 11.50 6.33
C PRO A 109 5.97 11.05 7.18
N ASP A 110 6.96 11.92 7.37
CA ASP A 110 8.27 11.59 7.95
C ASP A 110 8.22 10.97 9.34
N ASP A 111 7.26 11.42 10.17
CA ASP A 111 7.06 10.96 11.56
C ASP A 111 6.07 9.79 11.67
N ALA A 112 5.56 9.30 10.54
CA ALA A 112 4.52 8.28 10.56
C ALA A 112 5.06 6.87 10.83
N VAL A 113 4.27 6.11 11.57
CA VAL A 113 4.41 4.66 11.69
C VAL A 113 3.74 3.99 10.51
N ILE A 114 4.55 3.34 9.65
CA ILE A 114 4.04 2.63 8.48
C ILE A 114 3.34 1.33 8.92
N LEU A 115 2.09 1.20 8.53
CA LEU A 115 1.27 0.02 8.76
C LEU A 115 1.08 -0.82 7.47
N ASN A 116 0.24 -1.84 7.54
CA ASN A 116 -0.19 -2.57 6.36
C ASN A 116 -0.98 -1.66 5.43
N SER A 117 -0.97 -1.97 4.13
CA SER A 117 -1.64 -1.17 3.10
C SER A 117 -3.13 -0.91 3.40
N THR A 118 -3.81 -1.93 3.93
CA THR A 118 -5.14 -1.83 4.53
C THR A 118 -5.03 -2.20 6.01
N THR A 119 -5.50 -1.34 6.89
CA THR A 119 -5.42 -1.54 8.34
C THR A 119 -6.80 -1.39 8.98
N ARG A 120 -7.23 -2.39 9.74
CA ARG A 120 -8.47 -2.34 10.51
C ARG A 120 -8.19 -1.73 11.88
N LEU A 121 -8.98 -0.72 12.24
CA LEU A 121 -9.00 -0.15 13.58
C LEU A 121 -9.99 -0.99 14.42
N ASP A 122 -9.45 -1.86 15.22
CA ASP A 122 -10.19 -2.78 16.10
C ASP A 122 -9.70 -2.68 17.54
N LYS A 123 -10.25 -3.51 18.41
CA LYS A 123 -9.82 -3.59 19.80
C LYS A 123 -8.31 -3.89 19.96
N MET A 124 -7.73 -4.69 19.06
CA MET A 124 -6.30 -5.03 19.14
C MET A 124 -5.43 -3.84 18.75
N PHE A 125 -5.85 -3.07 17.75
CA PHE A 125 -5.21 -1.80 17.40
C PHE A 125 -5.29 -0.82 18.57
N LEU A 126 -6.48 -0.63 19.16
CA LEU A 126 -6.69 0.24 20.31
C LEU A 126 -5.73 -0.06 21.46
N LEU A 127 -5.52 -1.34 21.80
CA LEU A 127 -4.62 -1.73 22.89
C LEU A 127 -3.17 -1.28 22.64
N ARG A 128 -2.73 -1.22 21.39
CA ARG A 128 -1.35 -0.90 20.97
C ARG A 128 -1.17 0.54 20.53
N ALA A 129 -2.24 1.27 20.30
CA ALA A 129 -2.19 2.65 19.84
C ALA A 129 -1.44 3.53 20.83
N GLN A 130 -0.63 4.43 20.28
CA GLN A 130 0.17 5.44 20.96
C GLN A 130 -0.11 6.81 20.34
N PRO A 131 0.28 7.93 20.97
CA PRO A 131 0.12 9.28 20.42
C PRO A 131 1.11 9.51 19.27
N LYS A 132 0.84 8.89 18.13
CA LYS A 132 1.65 8.91 16.91
C LYS A 132 0.78 9.07 15.68
N LEU A 133 1.37 9.54 14.60
CA LEU A 133 0.77 9.45 13.27
C LEU A 133 0.97 8.03 12.72
N TYR A 134 -0.11 7.39 12.31
CA TYR A 134 -0.11 6.09 11.65
C TYR A 134 -0.46 6.27 10.17
N TRP A 135 0.32 5.67 9.30
CA TRP A 135 0.11 5.74 7.87
C TRP A 135 -0.17 4.36 7.27
N ALA A 136 -1.23 4.28 6.45
CA ALA A 136 -1.56 3.12 5.64
C ALA A 136 -1.64 3.53 4.17
N GLU A 137 -0.97 2.80 3.28
CA GLU A 137 -0.89 3.15 1.86
C GLU A 137 -2.26 3.28 1.18
N ARG A 138 -3.21 2.41 1.52
CA ARG A 138 -4.55 2.37 0.92
C ARG A 138 -5.59 2.96 1.86
N MET A 139 -5.87 2.26 2.96
CA MET A 139 -7.00 2.66 3.79
C MET A 139 -6.94 2.19 5.22
N PHE A 140 -7.71 2.91 6.05
CA PHE A 140 -8.13 2.46 7.36
C PHE A 140 -9.61 2.04 7.33
N ILE A 141 -9.95 1.02 8.12
CA ILE A 141 -11.31 0.51 8.26
C ILE A 141 -11.68 0.49 9.74
N ALA A 142 -12.67 1.27 10.13
CA ALA A 142 -13.14 1.40 11.51
C ALA A 142 -14.66 1.14 11.59
N VAL A 143 -15.05 -0.09 11.26
CA VAL A 143 -16.46 -0.53 11.25
C VAL A 143 -16.78 -1.55 12.36
N ASP A 144 -15.79 -1.93 13.17
CA ASP A 144 -16.00 -2.88 14.27
C ASP A 144 -16.93 -2.25 15.33
N PRO A 145 -18.11 -2.82 15.60
CA PRO A 145 -19.04 -2.29 16.61
C PRO A 145 -18.48 -2.37 18.04
N LYS A 146 -17.40 -3.13 18.24
CA LYS A 146 -16.70 -3.26 19.53
C LYS A 146 -15.54 -2.28 19.69
N LEU A 147 -15.25 -1.48 18.65
CA LEU A 147 -14.24 -0.43 18.74
C LEU A 147 -14.73 0.67 19.67
N ASP A 148 -13.95 0.94 20.69
CA ASP A 148 -14.14 2.12 21.55
C ASP A 148 -13.39 3.30 20.88
N ALA A 149 -14.14 4.07 20.08
CA ALA A 149 -13.62 5.20 19.32
C ALA A 149 -13.15 6.34 20.24
N GLU A 150 -13.83 6.58 21.36
CA GLU A 150 -13.46 7.60 22.34
C GLU A 150 -12.13 7.25 23.01
N ALA A 151 -11.97 5.98 23.43
CA ALA A 151 -10.73 5.52 24.00
C ALA A 151 -9.57 5.59 22.98
N LEU A 152 -9.82 5.35 21.69
CA LEU A 152 -8.82 5.48 20.64
C LEU A 152 -8.41 6.95 20.43
N ALA A 153 -9.39 7.86 20.41
CA ALA A 153 -9.17 9.30 20.32
C ALA A 153 -8.37 9.82 21.54
N ALA A 154 -8.72 9.36 22.73
CA ALA A 154 -8.01 9.73 23.98
C ALA A 154 -6.54 9.30 23.99
N LYS A 155 -6.16 8.31 23.19
CA LYS A 155 -4.73 7.94 23.04
C LYS A 155 -3.91 8.93 22.21
N GLY A 156 -4.53 9.91 21.57
CA GLY A 156 -3.84 10.89 20.73
C GLY A 156 -3.28 10.32 19.43
N ALA A 157 -3.79 9.17 18.98
CA ALA A 157 -3.44 8.59 17.68
C ALA A 157 -3.99 9.46 16.55
N ARG A 158 -3.22 9.61 15.48
CA ARG A 158 -3.64 10.26 14.22
C ARG A 158 -3.42 9.33 13.06
N PHE A 159 -4.13 9.55 11.97
CA PHE A 159 -4.14 8.64 10.83
C PHE A 159 -3.97 9.39 9.51
N SER A 160 -3.24 8.79 8.58
CA SER A 160 -3.09 9.27 7.22
C SER A 160 -3.17 8.09 6.25
N SER A 161 -4.01 8.20 5.23
CA SER A 161 -4.19 7.21 4.16
C SER A 161 -4.90 7.83 2.97
N GLN A 162 -5.04 7.09 1.87
CA GLN A 162 -5.85 7.56 0.75
C GLN A 162 -7.34 7.59 1.10
N LYS A 163 -7.84 6.57 1.82
CA LYS A 163 -9.26 6.40 2.17
C LYS A 163 -9.40 5.93 3.62
N ALA A 164 -10.48 6.31 4.27
CA ALA A 164 -10.90 5.71 5.53
C ALA A 164 -12.39 5.36 5.46
N ILE A 165 -12.71 4.13 5.86
CA ILE A 165 -14.07 3.60 5.91
C ILE A 165 -14.50 3.56 7.37
N LEU A 166 -15.54 4.34 7.71
CA LEU A 166 -16.05 4.52 9.06
C LEU A 166 -17.53 4.21 9.09
N THR A 167 -18.07 3.76 10.22
CA THR A 167 -19.51 3.82 10.44
C THR A 167 -19.91 5.22 10.89
N GLU A 168 -21.20 5.57 10.78
CA GLU A 168 -21.73 6.87 11.20
C GLU A 168 -21.29 7.20 12.63
N ARG A 169 -21.46 6.26 13.56
CA ARG A 169 -21.05 6.42 14.96
C ARG A 169 -19.55 6.69 15.12
N ASN A 170 -18.73 5.92 14.44
CA ASN A 170 -17.28 6.06 14.56
C ASN A 170 -16.77 7.32 13.88
N ALA A 171 -17.44 7.79 12.82
CA ALA A 171 -17.06 8.99 12.08
C ALA A 171 -17.14 10.26 12.95
N GLU A 172 -18.16 10.41 13.79
CA GLU A 172 -18.28 11.57 14.68
C GLU A 172 -17.03 11.79 15.55
N ILE A 173 -16.38 10.69 15.96
CA ILE A 173 -15.24 10.74 16.88
C ILE A 173 -13.92 10.65 16.13
N LEU A 174 -13.82 9.77 15.12
CA LEU A 174 -12.55 9.45 14.49
C LEU A 174 -12.23 10.33 13.27
N ALA A 175 -13.21 10.91 12.59
CA ALA A 175 -12.95 11.75 11.42
C ALA A 175 -11.92 12.86 11.68
N PRO A 176 -11.94 13.59 12.82
CA PRO A 176 -10.95 14.62 13.12
C PRO A 176 -9.54 14.11 13.34
N LEU A 177 -9.34 12.81 13.49
CA LEU A 177 -8.03 12.19 13.70
C LEU A 177 -7.33 11.86 12.38
N PHE A 178 -8.05 11.90 11.26
CA PHE A 178 -7.49 11.70 9.93
C PHE A 178 -6.92 13.00 9.37
N THR A 179 -5.92 12.90 8.52
CA THR A 179 -5.38 14.05 7.76
C THR A 179 -6.41 14.51 6.72
N GLU A 180 -6.33 15.79 6.34
CA GLU A 180 -7.29 16.42 5.40
C GLU A 180 -7.30 15.74 4.02
N GLU A 181 -6.19 15.13 3.62
CA GLU A 181 -6.07 14.42 2.35
C GLU A 181 -6.75 13.05 2.33
N THR A 182 -7.17 12.55 3.50
CA THR A 182 -7.83 11.25 3.59
C THR A 182 -9.30 11.37 3.16
N GLU A 183 -9.68 10.64 2.10
CA GLU A 183 -11.09 10.49 1.71
C GLU A 183 -11.85 9.70 2.78
N LEU A 184 -12.94 10.26 3.30
CA LEU A 184 -13.78 9.60 4.29
C LEU A 184 -15.02 8.99 3.64
N VAL A 185 -15.20 7.68 3.79
CA VAL A 185 -16.39 6.94 3.38
C VAL A 185 -17.16 6.55 4.64
N ILE A 186 -18.37 7.07 4.78
CA ILE A 186 -19.22 6.81 5.95
C ILE A 186 -20.28 5.79 5.57
N LEU A 187 -20.32 4.70 6.31
CA LEU A 187 -21.23 3.59 6.09
C LEU A 187 -22.32 3.53 7.18
N PRO A 188 -23.53 3.06 6.82
CA PRO A 188 -24.56 2.75 7.81
C PRO A 188 -24.07 1.75 8.85
N GLU A 189 -24.55 1.87 10.08
CA GLU A 189 -24.21 0.92 11.14
C GLU A 189 -24.56 -0.52 10.76
N GLY A 190 -23.68 -1.45 11.14
CA GLY A 190 -23.84 -2.87 10.86
C GLY A 190 -23.40 -3.30 9.45
N THR A 191 -22.82 -2.39 8.64
CA THR A 191 -22.29 -2.74 7.32
C THR A 191 -21.05 -3.63 7.45
N ALA A 192 -21.09 -4.81 6.82
CA ALA A 192 -19.92 -5.68 6.70
C ALA A 192 -19.03 -5.21 5.54
N VAL A 193 -17.74 -5.05 5.81
CA VAL A 193 -16.72 -4.68 4.81
C VAL A 193 -15.94 -5.92 4.41
N LEU A 194 -16.03 -6.28 3.12
CA LEU A 194 -15.43 -7.46 2.51
C LEU A 194 -14.28 -7.06 1.60
N ASP A 195 -13.13 -7.72 1.75
CA ASP A 195 -11.87 -7.34 1.10
C ASP A 195 -11.72 -7.90 -0.34
N ASP A 196 -12.48 -8.97 -0.67
CA ASP A 196 -12.40 -9.72 -1.92
C ASP A 196 -13.71 -9.62 -2.72
N ASP A 197 -13.69 -10.17 -3.93
CA ASP A 197 -14.90 -10.34 -4.77
C ASP A 197 -15.96 -11.18 -4.05
N LEU A 198 -17.19 -10.86 -4.30
CA LEU A 198 -18.34 -11.49 -3.67
C LEU A 198 -19.31 -12.07 -4.68
N GLU A 199 -19.60 -13.36 -4.57
CA GLU A 199 -20.78 -13.95 -5.19
C GLU A 199 -21.98 -13.82 -4.24
N LEU A 200 -23.00 -13.07 -4.65
CA LEU A 200 -24.14 -12.73 -3.81
C LEU A 200 -25.14 -13.89 -3.74
N ARG A 201 -25.20 -14.59 -2.64
CA ARG A 201 -26.07 -15.73 -2.38
C ARG A 201 -26.81 -15.59 -1.06
N ALA A 202 -27.88 -16.33 -0.84
CA ALA A 202 -28.60 -16.35 0.44
C ALA A 202 -27.67 -16.70 1.64
N ALA A 203 -26.61 -17.45 1.43
CA ALA A 203 -25.61 -17.73 2.46
C ALA A 203 -24.82 -16.49 2.85
N THR A 204 -24.63 -15.54 1.93
CA THR A 204 -23.96 -14.26 2.17
C THR A 204 -24.70 -13.42 3.20
N LEU A 205 -26.02 -13.27 3.04
CA LEU A 205 -26.86 -12.53 3.99
C LEU A 205 -26.85 -13.15 5.38
N ARG A 206 -26.90 -14.49 5.46
CA ARG A 206 -26.83 -15.20 6.76
C ARG A 206 -25.51 -14.98 7.47
N ARG A 207 -24.42 -14.82 6.72
CA ARG A 207 -23.07 -14.65 7.28
C ARG A 207 -22.74 -13.20 7.62
N TYR A 208 -23.11 -12.27 6.76
CA TYR A 208 -22.63 -10.88 6.81
C TYR A 208 -23.74 -9.85 7.09
N GLY A 209 -25.01 -10.27 7.05
CA GLY A 209 -26.15 -9.37 7.17
C GLY A 209 -26.58 -8.78 5.84
N ASP A 210 -27.48 -7.81 5.92
CA ASP A 210 -28.16 -7.18 4.78
C ASP A 210 -27.48 -5.86 4.30
N ARG A 211 -26.33 -5.50 4.90
CA ARG A 211 -25.56 -4.30 4.55
C ARG A 211 -24.13 -4.67 4.22
N LEU A 212 -23.76 -4.47 2.97
CA LEU A 212 -22.49 -4.94 2.44
C LEU A 212 -21.73 -3.80 1.74
N TYR A 213 -20.47 -3.67 2.06
CA TYR A 213 -19.49 -2.90 1.31
C TYR A 213 -18.42 -3.87 0.81
N VAL A 214 -18.29 -4.02 -0.50
CA VAL A 214 -17.38 -4.98 -1.16
C VAL A 214 -16.27 -4.21 -1.85
N MET A 215 -15.01 -4.49 -1.53
CA MET A 215 -13.86 -3.82 -2.15
C MET A 215 -13.50 -4.38 -3.53
N GLY A 216 -14.03 -5.54 -3.88
CA GLY A 216 -13.91 -6.19 -5.18
C GLY A 216 -15.20 -6.11 -6.00
N ASP A 217 -15.34 -7.05 -6.91
CA ASP A 217 -16.51 -7.20 -7.77
C ASP A 217 -17.64 -7.93 -7.02
N VAL A 218 -18.88 -7.60 -7.38
CA VAL A 218 -20.07 -8.33 -6.93
C VAL A 218 -20.69 -9.08 -8.07
N ILE A 219 -20.72 -10.40 -7.97
CA ILE A 219 -21.37 -11.28 -8.96
C ILE A 219 -22.72 -11.68 -8.41
N VAL A 220 -23.78 -11.36 -9.13
CA VAL A 220 -25.16 -11.75 -8.80
C VAL A 220 -25.57 -12.92 -9.70
N PRO A 221 -25.79 -14.14 -9.18
CA PRO A 221 -26.26 -15.26 -9.98
C PRO A 221 -27.73 -15.08 -10.41
N GLU A 222 -28.23 -15.91 -11.35
CA GLU A 222 -29.60 -15.82 -11.83
C GLU A 222 -30.66 -15.95 -10.72
N GLU A 223 -30.39 -16.79 -9.72
CA GLU A 223 -31.23 -16.93 -8.53
C GLU A 223 -31.02 -15.81 -7.48
N GLY A 224 -30.22 -14.80 -7.78
CA GLY A 224 -29.82 -13.76 -6.86
C GLY A 224 -30.85 -12.66 -6.63
N ARG A 225 -31.94 -12.61 -7.40
CA ARG A 225 -32.98 -11.56 -7.31
C ARG A 225 -33.55 -11.43 -5.90
N GLU A 226 -33.96 -12.53 -5.30
CA GLU A 226 -34.53 -12.54 -3.95
C GLU A 226 -33.50 -12.07 -2.89
N VAL A 227 -32.22 -12.27 -3.18
CA VAL A 227 -31.12 -11.83 -2.29
C VAL A 227 -30.91 -10.33 -2.42
N LEU A 228 -30.93 -9.80 -3.64
CA LEU A 228 -30.87 -8.34 -3.87
C LEU A 228 -32.00 -7.59 -3.18
N GLU A 229 -33.22 -8.10 -3.25
CA GLU A 229 -34.41 -7.49 -2.62
C GLU A 229 -34.33 -7.45 -1.09
N GLN A 230 -33.51 -8.31 -0.49
CA GLN A 230 -33.29 -8.35 0.97
C GLN A 230 -32.16 -7.45 1.44
N LEU A 231 -31.35 -6.90 0.53
CA LEU A 231 -30.25 -6.01 0.91
C LEU A 231 -30.78 -4.63 1.28
N ALA A 232 -30.41 -4.15 2.46
CA ALA A 232 -30.65 -2.78 2.89
C ALA A 232 -29.58 -1.80 2.39
N TYR A 233 -28.36 -2.32 2.11
CA TYR A 233 -27.24 -1.54 1.58
C TYR A 233 -26.29 -2.44 0.80
N LEU A 234 -25.89 -2.01 -0.40
CA LEU A 234 -24.85 -2.64 -1.18
C LEU A 234 -23.99 -1.56 -1.86
N HIS A 235 -22.70 -1.64 -1.67
CA HIS A 235 -21.70 -0.87 -2.41
C HIS A 235 -20.58 -1.81 -2.85
N ALA A 236 -20.13 -1.64 -4.09
CA ALA A 236 -18.95 -2.33 -4.61
C ALA A 236 -17.94 -1.27 -5.10
N ASP A 237 -16.66 -1.41 -4.71
CA ASP A 237 -15.56 -0.60 -5.29
C ASP A 237 -15.24 -1.07 -6.72
N GLY A 238 -15.51 -2.35 -7.03
CA GLY A 238 -15.41 -2.96 -8.36
C GLY A 238 -16.73 -2.96 -9.14
N ASP A 239 -16.82 -3.85 -10.10
CA ASP A 239 -18.01 -3.98 -10.97
C ASP A 239 -19.12 -4.83 -10.28
N VAL A 240 -20.38 -4.52 -10.62
CA VAL A 240 -21.53 -5.35 -10.26
C VAL A 240 -22.01 -6.07 -11.50
N LEU A 241 -21.77 -7.39 -11.55
CA LEU A 241 -22.11 -8.24 -12.66
C LEU A 241 -23.48 -8.87 -12.44
N LEU A 242 -24.46 -8.45 -13.26
CA LEU A 242 -25.83 -8.94 -13.24
C LEU A 242 -26.11 -9.85 -14.43
N PRO A 243 -26.91 -10.93 -14.29
CA PRO A 243 -27.48 -11.63 -15.44
C PRO A 243 -28.40 -10.71 -16.24
N ALA A 244 -28.43 -10.86 -17.56
CA ALA A 244 -29.29 -10.04 -18.43
C ALA A 244 -30.79 -10.05 -18.03
N ALA A 245 -31.27 -11.13 -17.41
CA ALA A 245 -32.63 -11.23 -16.86
C ALA A 245 -32.92 -10.32 -15.65
N LEU A 246 -31.90 -9.72 -15.05
CA LEU A 246 -32.00 -8.83 -13.88
C LEU A 246 -31.66 -7.37 -14.22
N GLU A 247 -31.36 -7.06 -15.48
CA GLU A 247 -31.06 -5.68 -15.93
C GLU A 247 -32.30 -4.80 -16.16
N GLU A 248 -33.51 -5.36 -16.00
CA GLU A 248 -34.78 -4.62 -16.04
C GLU A 248 -35.21 -4.23 -14.62
#